data_497ce1685f6f09b762e01dca4721cdc5
#
_entry.id   497ce1685f6f09b762e01dca4721cdc5
#
_cell.length_a   1.000
_cell.length_b   1.000
_cell.length_c   1.000
_cell.angle_alpha   90.00
_cell.angle_beta   90.00
_cell.angle_gamma   90.00
#
_symmetry.space_group_name_H-M   'P 1'
#
loop_
_entity.id
_entity.type
_entity.pdbx_description
1 polymer ?
#
loop_
_entity_poly.entity_id
_entity_poly.type
_entity_poly.pdbx_seq_one_letter_code
_entity_poly.pdbx_strand_id
1 'polypeptide(L)'
;MFLKKWTMKSTENCLNEIEKLKEKIEKADVIVIGAGAGLSTSAGLTYNGERFEKYFSDFKRKYGIKDMYSGGFYPFNSLEEYWAWWSRHIYVNRYDIEPTEVYTNLLKLVENKNYFVITTNVDHQFQISGFDKKRLFYTQGDYGLWQCSKPCHNKTYDNEEQVRNMVKQQSNMKI
;
A
#
# COMPACT_ATOMS: atom_id res chain seq x y z
N MET A 1 9.52 22.25 -35.16
CA MET A 1 10.01 23.38 -34.32
C MET A 1 9.02 23.76 -33.21
N PHE A 2 7.73 23.49 -33.32
CA PHE A 2 6.72 23.82 -32.29
C PHE A 2 6.73 22.93 -31.04
N LEU A 3 7.01 21.64 -31.15
CA LEU A 3 7.03 20.69 -30.03
C LEU A 3 8.16 20.94 -29.01
N LYS A 4 9.34 21.42 -29.44
CA LYS A 4 10.46 21.73 -28.57
C LYS A 4 10.22 22.94 -27.65
N LYS A 5 9.46 23.92 -28.09
CA LYS A 5 9.13 25.13 -27.30
C LYS A 5 8.07 24.85 -26.20
N TRP A 6 7.18 23.89 -26.43
CA TRP A 6 6.14 23.50 -25.45
C TRP A 6 6.74 22.68 -24.30
N THR A 7 7.62 21.73 -24.61
CA THR A 7 8.33 20.91 -23.61
C THR A 7 9.24 21.73 -22.72
N MET A 8 10.00 22.70 -23.25
CA MET A 8 10.86 23.56 -22.45
C MET A 8 10.10 24.47 -21.49
N LYS A 9 8.99 25.08 -21.93
CA LYS A 9 8.16 25.93 -21.06
C LYS A 9 7.44 25.16 -19.96
N SER A 10 7.06 23.90 -20.20
CA SER A 10 6.50 22.98 -19.22
C SER A 10 7.53 22.56 -18.18
N THR A 11 8.78 22.34 -18.61
CA THR A 11 9.89 21.93 -17.73
C THR A 11 10.34 23.08 -16.83
N GLU A 12 10.47 24.31 -17.36
CA GLU A 12 10.79 25.50 -16.56
C GLU A 12 9.71 25.79 -15.51
N ASN A 13 8.43 25.71 -15.87
CA ASN A 13 7.34 25.85 -14.91
C ASN A 13 7.40 24.78 -13.80
N CYS A 14 7.67 23.54 -14.16
CA CYS A 14 7.79 22.44 -13.21
C CYS A 14 8.96 22.66 -12.24
N LEU A 15 10.12 23.09 -12.73
CA LEU A 15 11.29 23.40 -11.90
C LEU A 15 11.01 24.54 -10.92
N ASN A 16 10.35 25.61 -11.37
CA ASN A 16 9.95 26.71 -10.50
C ASN A 16 8.99 26.29 -9.39
N GLU A 17 8.04 25.39 -9.70
CA GLU A 17 7.12 24.86 -8.67
C GLU A 17 7.83 23.95 -7.67
N ILE A 18 8.80 23.16 -8.12
CA ILE A 18 9.65 22.34 -7.24
C ILE A 18 10.48 23.21 -6.30
N GLU A 19 11.09 24.29 -6.79
CA GLU A 19 11.86 25.20 -5.94
C GLU A 19 10.96 25.89 -4.89
N LYS A 20 9.78 26.34 -5.28
CA LYS A 20 8.80 26.89 -4.33
C LYS A 20 8.38 25.86 -3.28
N LEU A 21 8.20 24.59 -3.68
CA LEU A 21 7.84 23.52 -2.75
C LEU A 21 8.99 23.27 -1.75
N LYS A 22 10.24 23.21 -2.21
CA LYS A 22 11.41 23.06 -1.34
C LYS A 22 11.48 24.20 -0.31
N GLU A 23 11.35 25.44 -0.75
CA GLU A 23 11.36 26.60 0.13
C GLU A 23 10.26 26.52 1.22
N LYS A 24 9.05 26.08 0.83
CA LYS A 24 7.94 25.90 1.78
C LYS A 24 8.21 24.76 2.76
N ILE A 25 8.77 23.65 2.31
CA ILE A 25 9.16 22.54 3.17
C ILE A 25 10.25 22.99 4.16
N GLU A 26 11.25 23.76 3.70
CA GLU A 26 12.33 24.25 4.55
C GLU A 26 11.85 25.18 5.64
N LYS A 27 10.89 26.07 5.33
CA LYS A 27 10.33 27.07 6.26
C LYS A 27 9.20 26.56 7.13
N ALA A 28 8.71 25.36 6.87
CA ALA A 28 7.57 24.81 7.62
C ALA A 28 7.99 24.39 9.03
N ASP A 29 7.22 24.81 10.03
CA ASP A 29 7.37 24.38 11.42
C ASP A 29 6.88 22.95 11.61
N VAL A 30 5.85 22.55 10.87
CA VAL A 30 5.23 21.21 10.89
C VAL A 30 4.84 20.80 9.47
N ILE A 31 5.05 19.53 9.14
CA ILE A 31 4.65 18.94 7.87
C ILE A 31 3.61 17.84 8.13
N VAL A 32 2.44 17.96 7.53
CA VAL A 32 1.42 16.89 7.56
C VAL A 32 1.38 16.21 6.21
N ILE A 33 1.58 14.88 6.21
CA ILE A 33 1.52 14.04 5.01
C ILE A 33 0.16 13.33 4.99
N GLY A 34 -0.69 13.67 4.02
CA GLY A 34 -1.92 12.93 3.70
C GLY A 34 -1.64 11.92 2.58
N ALA A 35 -1.83 10.63 2.83
CA ALA A 35 -1.52 9.58 1.84
C ALA A 35 -2.67 8.59 1.66
N GLY A 36 -2.91 8.19 0.42
CA GLY A 36 -3.88 7.16 0.03
C GLY A 36 -3.28 6.18 -0.98
N ALA A 37 -4.11 5.35 -1.56
CA ALA A 37 -3.72 4.28 -2.50
C ALA A 37 -2.86 4.77 -3.69
N GLY A 38 -3.01 6.03 -4.10
CA GLY A 38 -2.19 6.63 -5.16
C GLY A 38 -0.70 6.64 -4.83
N LEU A 39 -0.31 6.82 -3.56
CA LEU A 39 1.09 6.77 -3.16
C LEU A 39 1.66 5.35 -3.33
N SER A 40 0.95 4.33 -2.88
CA SER A 40 1.36 2.92 -3.07
C SER A 40 1.38 2.51 -4.54
N THR A 41 0.42 2.99 -5.32
CA THR A 41 0.39 2.77 -6.78
C THR A 41 1.60 3.40 -7.47
N SER A 42 1.99 4.62 -7.10
CA SER A 42 3.20 5.27 -7.64
C SER A 42 4.49 4.55 -7.24
N ALA A 43 4.45 3.81 -6.13
CA ALA A 43 5.53 2.94 -5.66
C ALA A 43 5.54 1.54 -6.31
N GLY A 44 4.66 1.28 -7.30
CA GLY A 44 4.56 0.00 -7.99
C GLY A 44 3.67 -1.05 -7.29
N LEU A 45 3.06 -0.71 -6.16
CA LEU A 45 2.17 -1.62 -5.43
C LEU A 45 0.74 -1.58 -6.01
N THR A 46 0.64 -1.89 -7.29
CA THR A 46 -0.63 -1.89 -8.03
C THR A 46 -1.49 -3.11 -7.68
N TYR A 47 -2.82 -2.93 -7.70
CA TYR A 47 -3.79 -4.02 -7.49
C TYR A 47 -4.28 -4.65 -8.78
N ASN A 48 -3.84 -4.15 -9.93
CA ASN A 48 -4.18 -4.62 -11.26
C ASN A 48 -2.94 -4.82 -12.14
N GLY A 49 -3.13 -5.09 -13.43
CA GLY A 49 -2.06 -5.24 -14.40
C GLY A 49 -1.14 -6.43 -14.10
N GLU A 50 0.15 -6.28 -14.43
CA GLU A 50 1.14 -7.35 -14.34
C GLU A 50 1.26 -7.94 -12.93
N ARG A 51 1.17 -7.11 -11.89
CA ARG A 51 1.26 -7.58 -10.50
C ARG A 51 0.07 -8.47 -10.13
N PHE A 52 -1.14 -8.13 -10.55
CA PHE A 52 -2.31 -8.99 -10.38
C PHE A 52 -2.18 -10.30 -11.17
N GLU A 53 -1.77 -10.24 -12.43
CA GLU A 53 -1.56 -11.44 -13.25
C GLU A 53 -0.50 -12.37 -12.64
N LYS A 54 0.58 -11.83 -12.12
CA LYS A 54 1.65 -12.60 -11.45
C LYS A 54 1.14 -13.41 -10.27
N TYR A 55 0.31 -12.81 -9.42
CA TYR A 55 -0.06 -13.43 -8.14
C TYR A 55 -1.45 -14.07 -8.12
N PHE A 56 -2.36 -13.71 -9.05
CA PHE A 56 -3.77 -14.09 -9.01
C PHE A 56 -4.34 -14.58 -10.35
N SER A 57 -3.51 -14.95 -11.31
CA SER A 57 -3.97 -15.43 -12.62
C SER A 57 -4.84 -16.70 -12.52
N ASP A 58 -4.64 -17.55 -11.52
CA ASP A 58 -5.46 -18.70 -11.22
C ASP A 58 -6.87 -18.32 -10.74
N PHE A 59 -6.96 -17.37 -9.82
CA PHE A 59 -8.24 -16.80 -9.36
C PHE A 59 -8.97 -16.06 -10.47
N LYS A 60 -8.24 -15.32 -11.31
CA LYS A 60 -8.81 -14.69 -12.50
C LYS A 60 -9.47 -15.71 -13.41
N ARG A 61 -8.78 -16.80 -13.73
CA ARG A 61 -9.30 -17.86 -14.63
C ARG A 61 -10.51 -18.58 -14.05
N LYS A 62 -10.51 -18.88 -12.75
CA LYS A 62 -11.57 -19.66 -12.10
C LYS A 62 -12.80 -18.82 -11.79
N TYR A 63 -12.59 -17.60 -11.29
CA TYR A 63 -13.67 -16.78 -10.72
C TYR A 63 -13.98 -15.51 -11.52
N GLY A 64 -13.20 -15.21 -12.58
CA GLY A 64 -13.39 -13.99 -13.38
C GLY A 64 -13.01 -12.70 -12.66
N ILE A 65 -12.28 -12.78 -11.54
CA ILE A 65 -11.81 -11.63 -10.76
C ILE A 65 -10.81 -10.83 -11.61
N LYS A 66 -10.95 -9.50 -11.64
CA LYS A 66 -10.19 -8.64 -12.56
C LYS A 66 -9.02 -7.90 -11.90
N ASP A 67 -9.06 -7.75 -10.59
CA ASP A 67 -8.06 -7.02 -9.79
C ASP A 67 -8.13 -7.45 -8.33
N MET A 68 -7.11 -7.06 -7.53
CA MET A 68 -7.03 -7.44 -6.11
C MET A 68 -8.11 -6.76 -5.26
N TYR A 69 -8.59 -5.58 -5.65
CA TYR A 69 -9.61 -4.87 -4.89
C TYR A 69 -10.98 -5.57 -5.04
N SER A 70 -11.41 -5.82 -6.28
CA SER A 70 -12.68 -6.50 -6.55
C SER A 70 -12.71 -7.92 -6.01
N GLY A 71 -11.57 -8.61 -5.99
CA GLY A 71 -11.45 -9.95 -5.43
C GLY A 71 -11.67 -10.02 -3.91
N GLY A 72 -11.37 -8.95 -3.19
CA GLY A 72 -11.65 -8.86 -1.75
C GLY A 72 -13.15 -8.89 -1.39
N PHE A 73 -14.02 -8.57 -2.35
CA PHE A 73 -15.49 -8.59 -2.20
C PHE A 73 -16.14 -9.77 -2.93
N TYR A 74 -15.34 -10.68 -3.50
CA TYR A 74 -15.88 -11.82 -4.21
C TYR A 74 -16.57 -12.79 -3.22
N PRO A 75 -17.81 -13.26 -3.49
CA PRO A 75 -18.54 -14.16 -2.62
C PRO A 75 -18.07 -15.61 -2.82
N PHE A 76 -16.93 -15.96 -2.26
CA PHE A 76 -16.40 -17.32 -2.32
C PHE A 76 -17.38 -18.34 -1.71
N ASN A 77 -17.44 -19.55 -2.28
CA ASN A 77 -18.39 -20.57 -1.87
C ASN A 77 -18.00 -21.27 -0.55
N SER A 78 -16.73 -21.19 -0.14
CA SER A 78 -16.25 -21.81 1.10
C SER A 78 -15.21 -20.93 1.81
N LEU A 79 -15.00 -21.19 3.11
CA LEU A 79 -13.98 -20.49 3.90
C LEU A 79 -12.56 -20.82 3.43
N GLU A 80 -12.34 -22.04 2.90
CA GLU A 80 -11.05 -22.46 2.35
C GLU A 80 -10.69 -21.62 1.11
N GLU A 81 -11.66 -21.34 0.22
CA GLU A 81 -11.46 -20.47 -0.94
C GLU A 81 -11.29 -19.01 -0.53
N TYR A 82 -12.10 -18.53 0.41
CA TYR A 82 -12.03 -17.18 0.98
C TYR A 82 -10.64 -16.92 1.61
N TRP A 83 -10.17 -17.82 2.45
CA TRP A 83 -8.88 -17.67 3.10
C TRP A 83 -7.71 -17.94 2.17
N ALA A 84 -7.88 -18.75 1.12
CA ALA A 84 -6.88 -18.87 0.06
C ALA A 84 -6.68 -17.54 -0.69
N TRP A 85 -7.76 -16.80 -0.96
CA TRP A 85 -7.68 -15.46 -1.51
C TRP A 85 -7.01 -14.51 -0.52
N TRP A 86 -7.58 -14.36 0.67
CA TRP A 86 -7.15 -13.35 1.62
C TRP A 86 -5.74 -13.58 2.17
N SER A 87 -5.34 -14.81 2.43
CA SER A 87 -3.96 -15.08 2.87
C SER A 87 -2.94 -14.66 1.81
N ARG A 88 -3.22 -14.98 0.54
CA ARG A 88 -2.36 -14.55 -0.57
C ARG A 88 -2.39 -13.03 -0.76
N HIS A 89 -3.55 -12.41 -0.66
CA HIS A 89 -3.71 -10.97 -0.75
C HIS A 89 -2.92 -10.24 0.34
N ILE A 90 -3.06 -10.67 1.59
CA ILE A 90 -2.28 -10.13 2.71
C ILE A 90 -0.80 -10.37 2.48
N TYR A 91 -0.40 -11.58 2.14
CA TYR A 91 1.00 -11.94 1.95
C TYR A 91 1.69 -11.03 0.92
N VAL A 92 1.14 -10.89 -0.27
CA VAL A 92 1.77 -10.11 -1.34
C VAL A 92 1.70 -8.60 -1.14
N ASN A 93 0.78 -8.11 -0.29
CA ASN A 93 0.62 -6.69 -0.04
C ASN A 93 1.17 -6.22 1.32
N ARG A 94 1.67 -7.14 2.16
CA ARG A 94 2.11 -6.84 3.51
C ARG A 94 3.42 -7.51 3.90
N TYR A 95 3.63 -8.77 3.47
CA TYR A 95 4.77 -9.58 3.94
C TYR A 95 5.80 -9.91 2.86
N ASP A 96 5.43 -9.84 1.59
CA ASP A 96 6.28 -10.07 0.42
C ASP A 96 6.60 -8.75 -0.30
N ILE A 97 6.86 -7.72 0.48
CA ILE A 97 7.20 -6.38 0.00
C ILE A 97 8.35 -5.80 0.78
N GLU A 98 9.19 -5.02 0.09
CA GLU A 98 10.28 -4.26 0.65
C GLU A 98 9.91 -2.76 0.74
N PRO A 99 10.65 -1.97 1.53
CA PRO A 99 10.52 -0.52 1.50
C PRO A 99 10.74 0.01 0.09
N THR A 100 9.79 0.79 -0.42
CA THR A 100 9.91 1.34 -1.77
C THR A 100 10.59 2.71 -1.76
N GLU A 101 11.26 3.06 -2.87
CA GLU A 101 11.97 4.35 -3.00
C GLU A 101 11.05 5.56 -2.79
N VAL A 102 9.78 5.46 -3.18
CA VAL A 102 8.80 6.54 -2.98
C VAL A 102 8.65 6.86 -1.50
N TYR A 103 8.51 5.85 -0.65
CA TYR A 103 8.33 6.03 0.78
C TYR A 103 9.64 6.41 1.48
N THR A 104 10.76 5.79 1.11
CA THR A 104 12.07 6.12 1.70
C THR A 104 12.52 7.54 1.32
N ASN A 105 12.25 7.99 0.10
CA ASN A 105 12.53 9.37 -0.31
C ASN A 105 11.60 10.37 0.39
N LEU A 106 10.33 10.01 0.59
CA LEU A 106 9.40 10.84 1.37
C LEU A 106 9.87 10.99 2.83
N LEU A 107 10.37 9.91 3.45
CA LEU A 107 10.96 9.99 4.79
C LEU A 107 12.14 10.95 4.83
N LYS A 108 13.10 10.84 3.90
CA LYS A 108 14.27 11.74 3.81
C LYS A 108 13.89 13.23 3.74
N LEU A 109 12.75 13.56 3.13
CA LEU A 109 12.27 14.95 3.07
C LEU A 109 11.81 15.48 4.44
N VAL A 110 11.41 14.61 5.36
CA VAL A 110 10.75 15.03 6.60
C VAL A 110 11.42 14.51 7.87
N GLU A 111 12.38 13.58 7.81
CA GLU A 111 12.99 12.93 9.00
C GLU A 111 13.59 13.90 10.00
N ASN A 112 14.13 15.04 9.53
CA ASN A 112 14.71 16.10 10.35
C ASN A 112 13.72 17.23 10.66
N LYS A 113 12.43 17.01 10.41
CA LYS A 113 11.35 17.98 10.62
C LYS A 113 10.34 17.47 11.66
N ASN A 114 9.55 18.38 12.17
CA ASN A 114 8.36 17.98 12.90
C ASN A 114 7.28 17.58 11.88
N TYR A 115 6.99 16.28 11.79
CA TYR A 115 6.03 15.75 10.82
C TYR A 115 4.98 14.87 11.46
N PHE A 116 3.85 14.71 10.77
CA PHE A 116 2.81 13.74 11.09
C PHE A 116 2.23 13.14 9.80
N VAL A 117 1.93 11.85 9.81
CA VAL A 117 1.36 11.13 8.66
C VAL A 117 -0.06 10.69 8.98
N ILE A 118 -0.97 10.97 8.06
CA ILE A 118 -2.35 10.45 8.06
C ILE A 118 -2.52 9.64 6.78
N THR A 119 -2.83 8.35 6.91
CA THR A 119 -2.97 7.49 5.74
C THR A 119 -4.17 6.56 5.81
N THR A 120 -4.76 6.27 4.65
CA THR A 120 -5.74 5.21 4.46
C THR A 120 -5.09 3.90 4.00
N ASN A 121 -3.78 3.90 3.72
CA ASN A 121 -3.06 2.71 3.27
C ASN A 121 -2.88 1.69 4.40
N VAL A 122 -2.99 0.42 4.05
CA VAL A 122 -2.95 -0.74 4.96
C VAL A 122 -1.75 -1.66 4.69
N ASP A 123 -0.87 -1.26 3.78
CA ASP A 123 0.27 -2.01 3.26
C ASP A 123 1.54 -1.94 4.12
N HIS A 124 1.51 -1.15 5.20
CA HIS A 124 2.63 -0.99 6.14
C HIS A 124 3.87 -0.30 5.55
N GLN A 125 3.80 0.27 4.38
CA GLN A 125 4.95 0.88 3.71
C GLN A 125 5.60 2.01 4.52
N PHE A 126 4.81 2.84 5.19
CA PHE A 126 5.36 3.88 6.08
C PHE A 126 6.21 3.28 7.18
N GLN A 127 5.73 2.22 7.84
CA GLN A 127 6.43 1.61 8.97
C GLN A 127 7.73 0.93 8.52
N ILE A 128 7.70 0.11 7.46
CA ILE A 128 8.91 -0.58 6.97
C ILE A 128 9.91 0.38 6.32
N SER A 129 9.48 1.56 5.89
CA SER A 129 10.36 2.61 5.39
C SER A 129 11.00 3.45 6.50
N GLY A 130 10.67 3.19 7.78
CA GLY A 130 11.33 3.80 8.93
C GLY A 130 10.62 5.02 9.52
N PHE A 131 9.39 5.34 9.12
CA PHE A 131 8.62 6.41 9.77
C PHE A 131 8.31 6.08 11.24
N ASP A 132 8.42 7.08 12.11
CA ASP A 132 8.09 6.91 13.53
C ASP A 132 6.60 6.57 13.71
N LYS A 133 6.32 5.41 14.27
CA LYS A 133 4.96 4.93 14.53
C LYS A 133 4.14 5.89 15.38
N LYS A 134 4.77 6.68 16.26
CA LYS A 134 4.10 7.68 17.10
C LYS A 134 3.61 8.89 16.29
N ARG A 135 4.12 9.07 15.08
CA ARG A 135 3.78 10.14 14.15
C ARG A 135 2.94 9.64 12.97
N LEU A 136 2.33 8.47 13.10
CA LEU A 136 1.63 7.78 12.02
C LEU A 136 0.22 7.39 12.49
N PHE A 137 -0.79 7.91 11.79
CA PHE A 137 -2.18 7.54 11.97
C PHE A 137 -2.73 6.88 10.70
N TYR A 138 -2.96 5.58 10.77
CA TYR A 138 -3.53 4.78 9.68
C TYR A 138 -4.99 4.46 10.00
N THR A 139 -5.90 5.05 9.23
CA THR A 139 -7.34 5.11 9.56
C THR A 139 -8.10 3.82 9.26
N GLN A 140 -7.58 2.96 8.37
CA GLN A 140 -8.23 1.72 7.93
C GLN A 140 -7.58 0.44 8.51
N GLY A 141 -6.64 0.60 9.44
CA GLY A 141 -5.92 -0.54 10.04
C GLY A 141 -4.70 -1.00 9.25
N ASP A 142 -4.31 -2.25 9.43
CA ASP A 142 -3.12 -2.88 8.83
C ASP A 142 -3.48 -4.29 8.39
N TYR A 143 -3.06 -4.72 7.21
CA TYR A 143 -3.26 -6.10 6.73
C TYR A 143 -2.60 -7.16 7.63
N GLY A 144 -1.62 -6.77 8.43
CA GLY A 144 -0.96 -7.65 9.39
C GLY A 144 -1.74 -7.89 10.68
N LEU A 145 -2.93 -7.30 10.83
CA LEU A 145 -3.72 -7.40 12.04
C LEU A 145 -5.10 -8.02 11.77
N TRP A 146 -5.48 -8.99 12.59
CA TRP A 146 -6.84 -9.52 12.64
C TRP A 146 -7.58 -9.04 13.87
N GLN A 147 -8.88 -9.01 13.78
CA GLN A 147 -9.80 -8.76 14.88
C GLN A 147 -11.00 -9.70 14.79
N CYS A 148 -11.75 -9.85 15.86
CA CYS A 148 -12.98 -10.64 15.83
C CYS A 148 -13.98 -10.06 14.82
N SER A 149 -14.61 -10.93 14.03
CA SER A 149 -15.68 -10.57 13.08
C SER A 149 -16.91 -9.96 13.79
N LYS A 150 -17.15 -10.36 15.02
CA LYS A 150 -18.09 -9.71 15.94
C LYS A 150 -17.27 -8.92 16.95
N PRO A 151 -17.53 -7.61 17.13
CA PRO A 151 -16.75 -6.77 18.03
C PRO A 151 -17.04 -7.10 19.50
N CYS A 152 -16.38 -8.14 20.02
CA CYS A 152 -16.52 -8.59 21.41
C CYS A 152 -15.44 -7.97 22.34
N HIS A 153 -14.38 -7.41 21.78
CA HIS A 153 -13.29 -6.72 22.49
C HIS A 153 -12.45 -5.89 21.51
N ASN A 154 -11.60 -5.01 22.04
CA ASN A 154 -10.72 -4.11 21.25
C ASN A 154 -9.34 -4.71 20.94
N LYS A 155 -9.13 -6.02 21.09
CA LYS A 155 -7.85 -6.66 20.76
C LYS A 155 -7.72 -6.89 19.26
N THR A 156 -6.51 -6.63 18.77
CA THR A 156 -6.04 -7.08 17.46
C THR A 156 -4.98 -8.17 17.64
N TYR A 157 -4.82 -9.00 16.65
CA TYR A 157 -3.91 -10.15 16.66
C TYR A 157 -3.01 -10.07 15.45
N ASP A 158 -1.69 -10.24 15.66
CA ASP A 158 -0.74 -10.42 14.57
C ASP A 158 -1.09 -11.69 13.79
N ASN A 159 -0.97 -11.63 12.48
CA ASN A 159 -1.39 -12.71 11.60
C ASN A 159 -0.27 -13.26 10.70
N GLU A 160 0.97 -12.81 10.85
CA GLU A 160 2.05 -13.13 9.93
C GLU A 160 2.30 -14.64 9.82
N GLU A 161 2.42 -15.32 10.94
CA GLU A 161 2.68 -16.77 10.98
C GLU A 161 1.54 -17.55 10.28
N GLN A 162 0.30 -17.22 10.61
CA GLN A 162 -0.88 -17.88 10.04
C GLN A 162 -1.00 -17.62 8.54
N VAL A 163 -0.79 -16.39 8.10
CA VAL A 163 -0.83 -16.02 6.68
C VAL A 163 0.25 -16.76 5.90
N ARG A 164 1.49 -16.80 6.41
CA ARG A 164 2.58 -17.52 5.76
C ARG A 164 2.31 -19.02 5.68
N ASN A 165 1.75 -19.61 6.72
CA ASN A 165 1.36 -21.02 6.74
C ASN A 165 0.22 -21.32 5.75
N MET A 166 -0.81 -20.47 5.72
CA MET A 166 -1.92 -20.60 4.76
C MET A 166 -1.43 -20.55 3.31
N VAL A 167 -0.53 -19.60 2.98
CA VAL A 167 0.04 -19.48 1.64
C VAL A 167 0.85 -20.72 1.25
N LYS A 168 1.64 -21.28 2.19
CA LYS A 168 2.43 -22.51 1.96
C LYS A 168 1.56 -23.74 1.74
N GLN A 169 0.45 -23.85 2.46
CA GLN A 169 -0.48 -24.99 2.38
C GLN A 169 -1.47 -24.87 1.22
N GLN A 170 -1.52 -23.73 0.58
CA GLN A 170 -2.50 -23.46 -0.46
C GLN A 170 -2.34 -24.41 -1.65
N SER A 171 -3.42 -25.11 -2.00
CA SER A 171 -3.50 -25.95 -3.18
C SER A 171 -4.84 -25.73 -3.89
N ASN A 172 -4.82 -25.59 -5.22
CA ASN A 172 -6.03 -25.36 -6.04
C ASN A 172 -6.93 -24.22 -5.51
N MET A 173 -6.31 -23.11 -5.03
CA MET A 173 -7.02 -21.97 -4.43
C MET A 173 -7.88 -22.35 -3.21
N LYS A 174 -7.42 -23.30 -2.42
CA LYS A 174 -7.97 -23.71 -1.12
C LYS A 174 -6.87 -23.92 -0.11
N ILE A 175 -7.19 -23.76 1.18
CA ILE A 175 -6.34 -24.07 2.33
C ILE A 175 -7.06 -25.06 3.24
#